data_6378b9a9d93adfe9f9b271a0859f4a78
#
_entry.id   6378b9a9d93adfe9f9b271a0859f4a78
#
_cell.length_a   1.000
_cell.length_b   1.000
_cell.length_c   1.000
_cell.angle_alpha   90.00
_cell.angle_beta   90.00
_cell.angle_gamma   90.00
#
_symmetry.space_group_name_H-M   'P 1'
#
loop_
_entity.id
_entity.type
_entity.pdbx_description
1 polymer ?
#
loop_
_entity_poly.entity_id
_entity_poly.type
_entity_poly.pdbx_seq_one_letter_code
_entity_poly.pdbx_strand_id
1 'polypeptide(L)'
;MKERMSRKPRTSQQRERVFTVNVITAEPQSITPMLEAFGEVQSRRTLDLRMATGGQVIELAEGFVEGGQVQAGEVLVRLNDADARSALGRTEADVTDAMAEVEEADRALLLITDELEAARDQADLRSRALERQLDLKERGVGTAAAVETAELAASSAAQAVLSRRSAVDQAKARRAQAQTRLARAELALQDASRRWKDTVLTSEFSGTLSTISLVKGGLVSPNEKIGSLIDPETLEVAFRVSTEQYARLIDRSGKLIKSQAKVSLNVF
;
A
#
# COMPACT_ATOMS: atom_id res chain seq x y z
N MET A 1 -13.74 -100.90 -82.73
CA MET A 1 -13.49 -101.46 -81.42
C MET A 1 -13.34 -100.35 -80.40
N LYS A 2 -14.26 -100.25 -79.43
CA LYS A 2 -14.35 -99.43 -78.23
C LYS A 2 -14.40 -97.96 -78.37
N GLU A 3 -15.60 -97.44 -78.48
CA GLU A 3 -16.04 -96.08 -78.19
C GLU A 3 -15.69 -95.63 -76.74
N ARG A 4 -15.10 -94.52 -76.61
CA ARG A 4 -14.91 -93.90 -75.31
C ARG A 4 -15.94 -92.73 -75.18
N MET A 5 -17.00 -93.01 -74.41
CA MET A 5 -17.98 -92.01 -74.06
C MET A 5 -17.36 -90.85 -73.30
N SER A 6 -17.46 -89.65 -73.87
CA SER A 6 -17.11 -88.36 -73.25
C SER A 6 -18.26 -87.97 -72.27
N ARG A 7 -18.03 -88.06 -70.97
CA ARG A 7 -18.91 -87.46 -69.93
C ARG A 7 -18.57 -85.95 -69.81
N LYS A 8 -19.56 -85.10 -70.19
CA LYS A 8 -19.55 -83.66 -69.91
C LYS A 8 -19.65 -83.46 -68.40
N PRO A 9 -18.81 -82.52 -67.80
CA PRO A 9 -18.93 -82.22 -66.39
C PRO A 9 -20.21 -81.41 -66.14
N ARG A 10 -20.97 -81.81 -65.13
CA ARG A 10 -22.13 -81.09 -64.57
C ARG A 10 -21.61 -79.85 -63.83
N THR A 11 -21.88 -78.68 -64.38
CA THR A 11 -21.75 -77.41 -63.69
C THR A 11 -22.76 -77.40 -62.58
N SER A 12 -22.28 -77.43 -61.34
CA SER A 12 -23.12 -77.16 -60.15
C SER A 12 -23.45 -75.72 -60.13
N GLN A 13 -24.71 -75.38 -60.27
CA GLN A 13 -25.18 -73.99 -59.99
C GLN A 13 -24.94 -73.72 -58.51
N GLN A 14 -23.97 -72.87 -58.21
CA GLN A 14 -23.81 -72.29 -56.88
C GLN A 14 -25.09 -71.49 -56.60
N ARG A 15 -25.90 -72.00 -55.66
CA ARG A 15 -27.03 -71.22 -55.10
C ARG A 15 -26.45 -70.03 -54.37
N GLU A 16 -26.76 -68.84 -54.81
CA GLU A 16 -26.49 -67.58 -54.03
C GLU A 16 -27.15 -67.74 -52.66
N ARG A 17 -26.29 -67.66 -51.64
CA ARG A 17 -26.76 -67.57 -50.24
C ARG A 17 -27.23 -66.17 -49.99
N VAL A 18 -28.52 -65.97 -49.90
CA VAL A 18 -29.16 -64.71 -49.48
C VAL A 18 -29.06 -64.62 -47.99
N PHE A 19 -28.30 -63.63 -47.49
CA PHE A 19 -28.24 -63.30 -46.09
C PHE A 19 -29.17 -62.13 -45.81
N THR A 20 -30.02 -62.23 -44.80
CA THR A 20 -30.84 -61.14 -44.31
C THR A 20 -29.94 -60.32 -43.42
N VAL A 21 -29.67 -59.06 -43.83
CA VAL A 21 -28.89 -58.08 -43.05
C VAL A 21 -29.80 -56.92 -42.63
N ASN A 22 -29.75 -56.55 -41.38
CA ASN A 22 -30.41 -55.33 -40.93
C ASN A 22 -29.54 -54.11 -41.36
N VAL A 23 -30.10 -53.27 -42.21
CA VAL A 23 -29.44 -52.04 -42.62
C VAL A 23 -30.12 -50.86 -41.92
N ILE A 24 -29.29 -49.96 -41.40
CA ILE A 24 -29.72 -48.68 -40.86
C ILE A 24 -29.37 -47.63 -41.92
N THR A 25 -30.32 -46.85 -42.32
CA THR A 25 -30.05 -45.71 -43.19
C THR A 25 -29.37 -44.63 -42.37
N ALA A 26 -28.13 -44.27 -42.75
CA ALA A 26 -27.39 -43.18 -42.10
C ALA A 26 -27.92 -41.83 -42.64
N GLU A 27 -28.62 -41.12 -41.76
CA GLU A 27 -29.02 -39.75 -42.03
C GLU A 27 -27.96 -38.81 -41.43
N PRO A 28 -27.39 -37.87 -42.17
CA PRO A 28 -26.45 -36.90 -41.65
C PRO A 28 -27.14 -35.96 -40.64
N GLN A 29 -26.77 -36.08 -39.38
CA GLN A 29 -27.23 -35.19 -38.30
C GLN A 29 -26.09 -34.30 -37.82
N SER A 30 -26.41 -33.07 -37.49
CA SER A 30 -25.45 -32.18 -36.82
C SER A 30 -25.44 -32.53 -35.34
N ILE A 31 -24.33 -33.06 -34.85
CA ILE A 31 -24.13 -33.40 -33.45
C ILE A 31 -23.17 -32.43 -32.84
N THR A 32 -23.58 -31.77 -31.77
CA THR A 32 -22.67 -30.92 -30.96
C THR A 32 -22.00 -31.85 -29.94
N PRO A 33 -20.68 -32.07 -30.02
CA PRO A 33 -19.98 -32.90 -29.05
C PRO A 33 -20.02 -32.24 -27.67
N MET A 34 -20.40 -33.00 -26.65
CA MET A 34 -20.27 -32.60 -25.25
C MET A 34 -18.98 -33.15 -24.69
N LEU A 35 -18.25 -32.30 -24.01
CA LEU A 35 -17.05 -32.62 -23.26
C LEU A 35 -17.38 -32.55 -21.78
N GLU A 36 -17.24 -33.65 -21.09
CA GLU A 36 -17.35 -33.69 -19.62
C GLU A 36 -15.96 -33.63 -19.01
N ALA A 37 -15.80 -32.71 -18.04
CA ALA A 37 -14.57 -32.57 -17.27
C ALA A 37 -14.92 -32.34 -15.80
N PHE A 38 -14.14 -32.95 -14.92
CA PHE A 38 -14.26 -32.73 -13.49
C PHE A 38 -13.29 -31.65 -13.04
N GLY A 39 -13.74 -30.77 -12.16
CA GLY A 39 -12.98 -29.65 -11.68
C GLY A 39 -13.34 -29.28 -10.26
N GLU A 40 -12.59 -28.36 -9.72
CA GLU A 40 -12.77 -27.78 -8.39
C GLU A 40 -13.26 -26.34 -8.53
N VAL A 41 -14.28 -26.00 -7.76
CA VAL A 41 -14.77 -24.62 -7.68
C VAL A 41 -13.89 -23.89 -6.69
N GLN A 42 -13.29 -22.81 -7.13
CA GLN A 42 -12.47 -21.95 -6.29
C GLN A 42 -12.87 -20.49 -6.47
N SER A 43 -12.64 -19.68 -5.46
CA SER A 43 -12.83 -18.24 -5.61
C SER A 43 -11.64 -17.64 -6.33
N ARG A 44 -11.91 -16.77 -7.27
CA ARG A 44 -10.90 -15.98 -7.97
C ARG A 44 -10.25 -14.94 -7.04
N ARG A 45 -10.96 -14.54 -5.97
CA ARG A 45 -10.50 -13.56 -4.99
C ARG A 45 -10.48 -14.17 -3.60
N THR A 46 -9.30 -14.61 -3.20
CA THR A 46 -9.03 -15.13 -1.85
C THR A 46 -7.95 -14.29 -1.21
N LEU A 47 -8.18 -13.83 0.02
CA LEU A 47 -7.24 -13.02 0.80
C LEU A 47 -6.86 -13.76 2.07
N ASP A 48 -5.57 -13.99 2.27
CA ASP A 48 -5.06 -14.47 3.55
C ASP A 48 -5.14 -13.35 4.59
N LEU A 49 -5.91 -13.54 5.63
CA LEU A 49 -6.00 -12.63 6.75
C LEU A 49 -4.78 -12.81 7.65
N ARG A 50 -3.98 -11.74 7.76
CA ARG A 50 -2.76 -11.74 8.57
C ARG A 50 -2.76 -10.53 9.49
N MET A 51 -2.31 -10.72 10.72
CA MET A 51 -2.12 -9.60 11.65
C MET A 51 -0.82 -8.86 11.34
N ALA A 52 -0.90 -7.54 11.19
CA ALA A 52 0.28 -6.70 10.96
C ALA A 52 1.18 -6.59 12.21
N THR A 53 0.58 -6.69 13.40
CA THR A 53 1.28 -6.65 14.69
C THR A 53 0.90 -7.85 15.54
N GLY A 54 1.74 -8.20 16.53
CA GLY A 54 1.47 -9.26 17.49
C GLY A 54 0.79 -8.71 18.75
N GLY A 55 0.09 -9.59 19.46
CA GLY A 55 -0.57 -9.24 20.70
C GLY A 55 -1.63 -10.25 21.11
N GLN A 56 -2.22 -10.03 22.29
CA GLN A 56 -3.32 -10.85 22.79
C GLN A 56 -4.65 -10.41 22.16
N VAL A 57 -5.45 -11.35 21.70
CA VAL A 57 -6.78 -11.11 21.14
C VAL A 57 -7.76 -10.80 22.27
N ILE A 58 -8.33 -9.61 22.25
CA ILE A 58 -9.34 -9.19 23.24
C ILE A 58 -10.77 -9.29 22.69
N GLU A 59 -10.93 -9.16 21.37
CA GLU A 59 -12.25 -9.19 20.74
C GLU A 59 -12.16 -9.87 19.37
N LEU A 60 -13.17 -10.69 19.07
CA LEU A 60 -13.40 -11.27 17.76
C LEU A 60 -14.82 -10.94 17.32
N ALA A 61 -15.03 -10.65 16.03
CA ALA A 61 -16.38 -10.51 15.47
C ALA A 61 -17.20 -11.78 15.69
N GLU A 62 -18.51 -11.65 15.91
CA GLU A 62 -19.39 -12.80 16.06
C GLU A 62 -19.37 -13.72 14.82
N GLY A 63 -19.18 -13.13 13.64
CA GLY A 63 -19.03 -13.83 12.36
C GLY A 63 -17.63 -14.43 12.13
N PHE A 64 -16.66 -14.25 13.03
CA PHE A 64 -15.29 -14.74 12.85
C PHE A 64 -15.18 -16.23 13.19
N VAL A 65 -15.92 -17.02 12.42
CA VAL A 65 -15.96 -18.49 12.47
C VAL A 65 -15.85 -19.05 11.05
N GLU A 66 -15.51 -20.33 10.94
CA GLU A 66 -15.44 -20.98 9.63
C GLU A 66 -16.82 -20.99 8.95
N GLY A 67 -16.88 -20.51 7.71
CA GLY A 67 -18.12 -20.31 6.96
C GLY A 67 -18.90 -19.04 7.35
N GLY A 68 -18.41 -18.24 8.30
CA GLY A 68 -19.03 -16.96 8.69
C GLY A 68 -18.96 -15.92 7.57
N GLN A 69 -19.99 -15.09 7.46
CA GLN A 69 -20.08 -14.01 6.48
C GLN A 69 -19.69 -12.69 7.15
N VAL A 70 -18.91 -11.90 6.45
CA VAL A 70 -18.43 -10.59 6.92
C VAL A 70 -18.62 -9.53 5.84
N GLN A 71 -18.79 -8.28 6.27
CA GLN A 71 -18.94 -7.14 5.37
C GLN A 71 -17.64 -6.36 5.23
N ALA A 72 -17.49 -5.66 4.11
CA ALA A 72 -16.36 -4.75 3.90
C ALA A 72 -16.31 -3.68 5.01
N GLY A 73 -15.13 -3.47 5.61
CA GLY A 73 -14.93 -2.54 6.71
C GLY A 73 -15.31 -3.06 8.10
N GLU A 74 -15.87 -4.25 8.21
CA GLU A 74 -16.20 -4.88 9.49
C GLU A 74 -14.92 -5.20 10.27
N VAL A 75 -14.92 -4.90 11.58
CA VAL A 75 -13.80 -5.24 12.47
C VAL A 75 -13.87 -6.73 12.78
N LEU A 76 -12.87 -7.47 12.34
CA LEU A 76 -12.78 -8.92 12.52
C LEU A 76 -12.08 -9.31 13.81
N VAL A 77 -10.96 -8.66 14.10
CA VAL A 77 -10.10 -8.97 15.25
C VAL A 77 -9.61 -7.68 15.86
N ARG A 78 -9.60 -7.63 17.20
CA ARG A 78 -8.97 -6.55 17.97
C ARG A 78 -7.98 -7.15 18.95
N LEU A 79 -6.75 -6.68 18.87
CA LEU A 79 -5.71 -7.00 19.84
C LEU A 79 -5.75 -6.04 21.04
N ASN A 80 -5.10 -6.41 22.12
CA ASN A 80 -4.82 -5.50 23.23
C ASN A 80 -3.95 -4.33 22.75
N ASP A 81 -4.51 -3.15 22.77
CA ASP A 81 -3.90 -1.93 22.23
C ASP A 81 -3.24 -1.04 23.31
N ALA A 82 -3.20 -1.49 24.58
CA ALA A 82 -2.74 -0.66 25.69
C ALA A 82 -1.32 -0.10 25.49
N ASP A 83 -0.40 -0.92 25.03
CA ASP A 83 0.99 -0.50 24.77
C ASP A 83 1.08 0.43 23.56
N ALA A 84 0.35 0.12 22.48
CA ALA A 84 0.30 0.95 21.26
C ALA A 84 -0.33 2.32 21.55
N ARG A 85 -1.40 2.36 22.34
CA ARG A 85 -2.06 3.60 22.77
C ARG A 85 -1.15 4.44 23.66
N SER A 86 -0.42 3.79 24.58
CA SER A 86 0.55 4.48 25.44
C SER A 86 1.72 5.04 24.64
N ALA A 87 2.18 4.33 23.61
CA ALA A 87 3.20 4.81 22.68
C ALA A 87 2.70 6.01 21.87
N LEU A 88 1.45 5.95 21.36
CA LEU A 88 0.80 7.04 20.66
C LEU A 88 0.72 8.31 21.53
N GLY A 89 0.23 8.19 22.77
CA GLY A 89 0.14 9.33 23.70
C GLY A 89 1.50 9.97 24.03
N ARG A 90 2.57 9.15 24.11
CA ARG A 90 3.93 9.69 24.28
C ARG A 90 4.39 10.50 23.07
N THR A 91 4.19 10.00 21.87
CA THR A 91 4.59 10.72 20.67
C THR A 91 3.72 11.97 20.41
N GLU A 92 2.47 12.00 20.84
CA GLU A 92 1.62 13.20 20.84
C GLU A 92 2.20 14.29 21.76
N ALA A 93 2.66 13.91 22.95
CA ALA A 93 3.34 14.82 23.86
C ALA A 93 4.66 15.34 23.28
N ASP A 94 5.47 14.47 22.66
CA ASP A 94 6.73 14.85 22.00
C ASP A 94 6.52 15.88 20.87
N VAL A 95 5.44 15.75 20.10
CA VAL A 95 5.05 16.74 19.07
C VAL A 95 4.68 18.07 19.72
N THR A 96 3.92 18.04 20.81
CA THR A 96 3.51 19.26 21.54
C THR A 96 4.74 20.00 22.09
N ASP A 97 5.68 19.27 22.65
CA ASP A 97 6.94 19.84 23.17
C ASP A 97 7.80 20.43 22.04
N ALA A 98 7.91 19.72 20.90
CA ALA A 98 8.65 20.20 19.74
C ALA A 98 7.99 21.45 19.11
N MET A 99 6.66 21.56 19.12
CA MET A 99 5.95 22.76 18.69
C MET A 99 6.26 23.95 19.58
N ALA A 100 6.30 23.75 20.91
CA ALA A 100 6.64 24.80 21.86
C ALA A 100 8.09 25.29 21.67
N GLU A 101 9.05 24.38 21.37
CA GLU A 101 10.44 24.75 21.03
C GLU A 101 10.51 25.62 19.76
N VAL A 102 9.70 25.33 18.71
CA VAL A 102 9.64 26.15 17.49
C VAL A 102 9.10 27.53 17.80
N GLU A 103 8.02 27.64 18.58
CA GLU A 103 7.46 28.93 18.99
C GLU A 103 8.44 29.75 19.84
N GLU A 104 9.19 29.12 20.72
CA GLU A 104 10.24 29.80 21.51
C GLU A 104 11.35 30.32 20.59
N ALA A 105 11.83 29.50 19.65
CA ALA A 105 12.83 29.90 18.68
C ALA A 105 12.37 31.02 17.76
N ASP A 106 11.08 31.03 17.36
CA ASP A 106 10.50 32.12 16.55
C ASP A 106 10.42 33.42 17.32
N ARG A 107 9.98 33.38 18.59
CA ARG A 107 9.99 34.59 19.46
C ARG A 107 11.39 35.14 19.70
N ALA A 108 12.36 34.25 19.93
CA ALA A 108 13.76 34.65 20.10
C ALA A 108 14.35 35.28 18.83
N LEU A 109 14.02 34.71 17.65
CA LEU A 109 14.45 35.29 16.37
C LEU A 109 13.85 36.69 16.14
N LEU A 110 12.57 36.89 16.45
CA LEU A 110 11.91 38.18 16.33
C LEU A 110 12.64 39.23 17.20
N LEU A 111 12.84 38.93 18.49
CA LEU A 111 13.52 39.83 19.44
C LEU A 111 14.91 40.23 18.96
N ILE A 112 15.73 39.26 18.53
CA ILE A 112 17.09 39.53 18.05
C ILE A 112 17.08 40.34 16.73
N THR A 113 16.04 40.14 15.89
CA THR A 113 15.88 40.95 14.67
C THR A 113 15.58 42.41 14.98
N ASP A 114 14.69 42.68 15.96
CA ASP A 114 14.38 44.02 16.45
C ASP A 114 15.61 44.69 17.06
N GLU A 115 16.43 43.94 17.82
CA GLU A 115 17.70 44.42 18.37
C GLU A 115 18.72 44.79 17.27
N LEU A 116 18.76 44.00 16.16
CA LEU A 116 19.61 44.34 15.01
C LEU A 116 19.13 45.61 14.33
N GLU A 117 17.84 45.86 14.19
CA GLU A 117 17.29 47.08 13.62
C GLU A 117 17.67 48.29 14.48
N ALA A 118 17.47 48.23 15.79
CA ALA A 118 17.88 49.28 16.73
C ALA A 118 19.39 49.56 16.69
N ALA A 119 20.24 48.52 16.54
CA ALA A 119 21.67 48.68 16.39
C ALA A 119 22.05 49.37 15.07
N ARG A 120 21.33 49.11 13.99
CA ARG A 120 21.52 49.79 12.68
C ARG A 120 21.17 51.28 12.76
N ASP A 121 20.02 51.57 13.38
CA ASP A 121 19.60 52.97 13.59
C ASP A 121 20.64 53.76 14.41
N GLN A 122 21.13 53.12 15.48
CA GLN A 122 22.21 53.73 16.29
C GLN A 122 23.50 53.95 15.48
N ALA A 123 23.90 53.00 14.63
CA ALA A 123 25.06 53.10 13.79
C ALA A 123 24.92 54.24 12.74
N ASP A 124 23.73 54.38 12.14
CA ASP A 124 23.40 55.43 11.21
C ASP A 124 23.50 56.84 11.89
N LEU A 125 22.92 56.97 13.09
CA LEU A 125 23.03 58.23 13.88
C LEU A 125 24.48 58.58 14.20
N ARG A 126 25.32 57.59 14.55
CA ARG A 126 26.76 57.82 14.83
C ARG A 126 27.56 58.18 13.56
N SER A 127 27.24 57.54 12.42
CA SER A 127 27.85 57.87 11.13
C SER A 127 27.54 59.30 10.72
N ARG A 128 26.31 59.77 10.81
CA ARG A 128 25.90 61.12 10.54
C ARG A 128 26.56 62.11 11.53
N ALA A 129 26.78 61.72 12.78
CA ALA A 129 27.51 62.57 13.76
C ALA A 129 28.98 62.70 13.35
N LEU A 130 29.63 61.65 12.89
CA LEU A 130 31.00 61.69 12.35
C LEU A 130 31.11 62.62 11.13
N GLU A 131 30.22 62.47 10.15
CA GLU A 131 30.14 63.29 8.96
C GLU A 131 30.06 64.79 9.31
N ARG A 132 29.20 65.15 10.29
CA ARG A 132 29.08 66.52 10.77
C ARG A 132 30.40 67.04 11.40
N GLN A 133 31.11 66.17 12.17
CA GLN A 133 32.40 66.58 12.77
C GLN A 133 33.53 66.79 11.72
N LEU A 134 33.52 65.97 10.67
CA LEU A 134 34.42 66.10 9.54
C LEU A 134 34.17 67.42 8.77
N ASP A 135 32.91 67.76 8.47
CA ASP A 135 32.53 69.02 7.81
C ASP A 135 32.94 70.25 8.66
N LEU A 136 32.68 70.19 9.99
CA LEU A 136 33.10 71.26 10.89
C LEU A 136 34.61 71.43 10.92
N LYS A 137 35.40 70.36 10.88
CA LYS A 137 36.88 70.40 10.81
C LYS A 137 37.35 70.99 9.51
N GLU A 138 36.77 70.65 8.36
CA GLU A 138 37.07 71.20 7.04
C GLU A 138 36.82 72.74 6.99
N ARG A 139 35.79 73.22 7.67
CA ARG A 139 35.43 74.60 7.81
C ARG A 139 36.36 75.40 8.83
N GLY A 140 37.27 74.69 9.49
CA GLY A 140 38.19 75.27 10.44
C GLY A 140 37.64 75.57 11.85
N VAL A 141 36.43 75.11 12.16
CA VAL A 141 35.74 75.27 13.47
C VAL A 141 35.70 74.01 14.32
N GLY A 142 36.14 72.87 13.77
CA GLY A 142 36.19 71.54 14.47
C GLY A 142 37.62 71.24 14.96
N THR A 143 37.73 70.40 16.00
CA THR A 143 39.01 69.90 16.53
C THR A 143 39.31 68.49 16.05
N ALA A 144 40.55 68.08 15.90
CA ALA A 144 40.98 66.74 15.57
C ALA A 144 40.47 65.71 16.63
N ALA A 145 40.51 66.05 17.91
CA ALA A 145 40.04 65.23 19.00
C ALA A 145 38.51 64.92 18.94
N ALA A 146 37.72 65.93 18.48
CA ALA A 146 36.27 65.71 18.31
C ALA A 146 35.95 64.72 17.16
N VAL A 147 36.72 64.81 16.04
CA VAL A 147 36.59 63.84 14.93
C VAL A 147 37.01 62.47 15.37
N GLU A 148 38.15 62.30 16.04
CA GLU A 148 38.60 60.99 16.55
C GLU A 148 37.57 60.34 17.50
N THR A 149 36.99 61.12 18.41
CA THR A 149 35.95 60.69 19.31
C THR A 149 34.70 60.19 18.54
N ALA A 150 34.28 60.94 17.51
CA ALA A 150 33.11 60.53 16.67
C ALA A 150 33.44 59.32 15.81
N GLU A 151 34.66 59.16 15.32
CA GLU A 151 35.14 58.01 14.56
C GLU A 151 35.13 56.72 15.41
N LEU A 152 35.68 56.79 16.64
CA LEU A 152 35.62 55.69 17.60
C LEU A 152 34.14 55.26 17.93
N ALA A 153 33.29 56.30 18.12
CA ALA A 153 31.86 56.00 18.39
C ALA A 153 31.15 55.35 17.19
N ALA A 154 31.43 55.78 15.95
CA ALA A 154 30.89 55.21 14.74
C ALA A 154 31.39 53.75 14.52
N SER A 155 32.70 53.53 14.72
CA SER A 155 33.34 52.22 14.63
C SER A 155 32.74 51.23 15.66
N SER A 156 32.57 51.68 16.92
CA SER A 156 31.96 50.88 17.98
C SER A 156 30.50 50.52 17.63
N ALA A 157 29.69 51.43 17.09
CA ALA A 157 28.31 51.17 16.67
C ALA A 157 28.28 50.20 15.47
N ALA A 158 29.16 50.33 14.50
CA ALA A 158 29.28 49.41 13.39
C ALA A 158 29.63 47.99 13.85
N GLN A 159 30.53 47.87 14.85
CA GLN A 159 30.86 46.57 15.45
C GLN A 159 29.64 45.92 16.19
N ALA A 160 28.83 46.74 16.85
CA ALA A 160 27.59 46.27 17.48
C ALA A 160 26.60 45.71 16.44
N VAL A 161 26.45 46.30 15.27
CA VAL A 161 25.64 45.77 14.17
C VAL A 161 26.13 44.41 13.70
N LEU A 162 27.44 44.23 13.53
CA LEU A 162 28.02 42.92 13.16
C LEU A 162 27.75 41.85 14.21
N SER A 163 27.88 42.20 15.49
CA SER A 163 27.55 41.28 16.60
C SER A 163 26.10 40.89 16.60
N ARG A 164 25.15 41.85 16.42
CA ARG A 164 23.71 41.54 16.36
C ARG A 164 23.34 40.71 15.11
N ARG A 165 23.99 40.98 13.97
CA ARG A 165 23.81 40.16 12.76
C ARG A 165 24.21 38.71 13.00
N SER A 166 25.34 38.46 13.64
CA SER A 166 25.78 37.14 14.01
C SER A 166 24.76 36.43 14.95
N ALA A 167 24.19 37.19 15.92
CA ALA A 167 23.14 36.66 16.80
C ALA A 167 21.86 36.26 16.04
N VAL A 168 21.44 37.04 15.01
CA VAL A 168 20.33 36.72 14.13
C VAL A 168 20.59 35.39 13.39
N ASP A 169 21.81 35.24 12.83
CA ASP A 169 22.16 34.02 12.10
C ASP A 169 22.15 32.77 13.02
N GLN A 170 22.60 32.94 14.29
CA GLN A 170 22.52 31.90 15.30
C GLN A 170 21.03 31.55 15.68
N ALA A 171 20.19 32.59 15.83
CA ALA A 171 18.76 32.40 16.12
C ALA A 171 18.05 31.68 14.96
N LYS A 172 18.35 32.01 13.70
CA LYS A 172 17.86 31.28 12.53
C LYS A 172 18.27 29.82 12.53
N ALA A 173 19.53 29.52 12.89
CA ALA A 173 20.02 28.16 12.97
C ALA A 173 19.27 27.34 14.07
N ARG A 174 19.01 27.97 15.24
CA ARG A 174 18.23 27.37 16.32
C ARG A 174 16.79 27.08 15.88
N ARG A 175 16.14 28.02 15.21
CA ARG A 175 14.81 27.84 14.62
C ARG A 175 14.77 26.65 13.66
N ALA A 176 15.72 26.57 12.72
CA ALA A 176 15.82 25.46 11.76
C ALA A 176 16.03 24.12 12.47
N GLN A 177 16.81 24.10 13.56
CA GLN A 177 17.00 22.92 14.38
C GLN A 177 15.71 22.49 15.09
N ALA A 178 14.95 23.43 15.68
CA ALA A 178 13.65 23.16 16.30
C ALA A 178 12.64 22.62 15.29
N GLN A 179 12.56 23.22 14.09
CA GLN A 179 11.72 22.73 13.00
C GLN A 179 12.07 21.29 12.58
N THR A 180 13.36 20.95 12.54
CA THR A 180 13.80 19.58 12.24
C THR A 180 13.39 18.60 13.33
N ARG A 181 13.42 19.01 14.62
CA ARG A 181 12.92 18.18 15.73
C ARG A 181 11.43 17.95 15.60
N LEU A 182 10.65 19.00 15.33
CA LEU A 182 9.20 18.88 15.10
C LEU A 182 8.89 17.88 13.98
N ALA A 183 9.54 18.01 12.83
CA ALA A 183 9.34 17.09 11.72
C ALA A 183 9.63 15.60 12.11
N ARG A 184 10.67 15.38 12.92
CA ARG A 184 10.97 14.02 13.44
C ARG A 184 9.92 13.53 14.42
N ALA A 185 9.41 14.38 15.30
CA ALA A 185 8.34 14.04 16.24
C ALA A 185 7.04 13.70 15.49
N GLU A 186 6.70 14.44 14.45
CA GLU A 186 5.53 14.17 13.59
C GLU A 186 5.64 12.81 12.88
N LEU A 187 6.82 12.46 12.35
CA LEU A 187 7.06 11.15 11.76
C LEU A 187 6.91 10.02 12.80
N ALA A 188 7.43 10.22 14.01
CA ALA A 188 7.29 9.26 15.09
C ALA A 188 5.80 9.09 15.48
N LEU A 189 5.03 10.17 15.51
CA LEU A 189 3.59 10.15 15.75
C LEU A 189 2.84 9.35 14.67
N GLN A 190 3.17 9.56 13.40
CA GLN A 190 2.58 8.80 12.29
C GLN A 190 2.86 7.30 12.43
N ASP A 191 4.10 6.93 12.80
CA ASP A 191 4.47 5.54 13.02
C ASP A 191 3.73 4.91 14.21
N ALA A 192 3.60 5.63 15.32
CA ALA A 192 2.84 5.17 16.48
C ALA A 192 1.33 5.04 16.16
N SER A 193 0.77 5.99 15.43
CA SER A 193 -0.62 5.96 14.98
C SER A 193 -0.90 4.76 14.07
N ARG A 194 0.00 4.46 13.13
CA ARG A 194 -0.10 3.28 12.27
C ARG A 194 -0.08 2.00 13.10
N ARG A 195 0.90 1.84 14.00
CA ARG A 195 1.00 0.67 14.89
C ARG A 195 -0.25 0.48 15.75
N TRP A 196 -0.84 1.57 16.22
CA TRP A 196 -2.10 1.49 16.96
C TRP A 196 -3.25 1.03 16.05
N LYS A 197 -3.36 1.53 14.82
CA LYS A 197 -4.35 1.05 13.84
C LYS A 197 -4.15 -0.42 13.48
N ASP A 198 -2.91 -0.87 13.40
CA ASP A 198 -2.53 -2.25 13.08
C ASP A 198 -2.93 -3.26 14.17
N THR A 199 -3.38 -2.80 15.35
CA THR A 199 -3.97 -3.67 16.39
C THR A 199 -5.38 -4.12 16.06
N VAL A 200 -6.00 -3.55 15.02
CA VAL A 200 -7.35 -3.88 14.57
C VAL A 200 -7.29 -4.40 13.13
N LEU A 201 -7.80 -5.60 12.92
CA LEU A 201 -7.98 -6.15 11.59
C LEU A 201 -9.41 -5.92 11.12
N THR A 202 -9.55 -5.29 9.97
CA THR A 202 -10.83 -5.09 9.29
C THR A 202 -10.91 -5.88 8.00
N SER A 203 -12.11 -6.27 7.60
CA SER A 203 -12.34 -6.92 6.31
C SER A 203 -12.19 -5.92 5.16
N GLU A 204 -11.42 -6.27 4.13
CA GLU A 204 -11.25 -5.42 2.94
C GLU A 204 -12.43 -5.49 1.96
N PHE A 205 -13.15 -6.61 1.96
CA PHE A 205 -14.32 -6.80 1.11
C PHE A 205 -15.31 -7.74 1.79
N SER A 206 -16.56 -7.73 1.34
CA SER A 206 -17.59 -8.65 1.84
C SER A 206 -17.34 -10.05 1.32
N GLY A 207 -17.38 -11.05 2.21
CA GLY A 207 -17.07 -12.42 1.82
C GLY A 207 -17.32 -13.43 2.92
N THR A 208 -16.86 -14.65 2.68
CA THR A 208 -16.98 -15.77 3.61
C THR A 208 -15.61 -16.13 4.17
N LEU A 209 -15.57 -16.36 5.47
CA LEU A 209 -14.34 -16.75 6.18
C LEU A 209 -14.08 -18.24 6.05
N SER A 210 -12.81 -18.61 5.94
CA SER A 210 -12.36 -20.00 5.88
C SER A 210 -11.03 -20.18 6.62
N THR A 211 -10.74 -21.41 7.04
CA THR A 211 -9.49 -21.80 7.71
C THR A 211 -9.13 -20.94 8.91
N ILE A 212 -10.11 -20.68 9.78
CA ILE A 212 -9.92 -19.88 11.00
C ILE A 212 -9.09 -20.67 12.00
N SER A 213 -8.00 -20.02 12.51
CA SER A 213 -7.10 -20.61 13.51
C SER A 213 -7.03 -19.85 14.82
N LEU A 214 -7.85 -18.81 15.00
CA LEU A 214 -7.74 -17.86 16.11
C LEU A 214 -8.88 -18.02 17.11
N VAL A 215 -8.54 -17.85 18.40
CA VAL A 215 -9.50 -17.86 19.51
C VAL A 215 -9.34 -16.63 20.38
N LYS A 216 -10.43 -16.16 20.99
CA LYS A 216 -10.40 -15.05 21.95
C LYS A 216 -9.50 -15.39 23.12
N GLY A 217 -8.63 -14.48 23.53
CA GLY A 217 -7.62 -14.66 24.57
C GLY A 217 -6.30 -15.27 24.08
N GLY A 218 -6.26 -15.77 22.84
CA GLY A 218 -5.04 -16.29 22.21
C GLY A 218 -4.00 -15.20 21.96
N LEU A 219 -2.76 -15.62 21.78
CA LEU A 219 -1.64 -14.75 21.40
C LEU A 219 -1.36 -14.92 19.92
N VAL A 220 -1.17 -13.81 19.21
CA VAL A 220 -0.87 -13.78 17.76
C VAL A 220 0.50 -13.16 17.55
N SER A 221 1.26 -13.73 16.63
CA SER A 221 2.55 -13.18 16.20
C SER A 221 2.37 -12.23 14.99
N PRO A 222 3.31 -11.30 14.77
CA PRO A 222 3.29 -10.47 13.57
C PRO A 222 3.33 -11.32 12.30
N ASN A 223 2.53 -10.96 11.29
CA ASN A 223 2.38 -11.65 10.01
C ASN A 223 1.82 -13.09 10.09
N GLU A 224 1.28 -13.48 11.24
CA GLU A 224 0.62 -14.78 11.39
C GLU A 224 -0.69 -14.82 10.59
N LYS A 225 -0.88 -15.92 9.84
CA LYS A 225 -2.13 -16.17 9.13
C LYS A 225 -3.16 -16.67 10.13
N ILE A 226 -4.26 -15.93 10.26
CA ILE A 226 -5.35 -16.22 11.19
C ILE A 226 -6.62 -16.74 10.52
N GLY A 227 -6.68 -16.64 9.19
CA GLY A 227 -7.80 -17.11 8.39
C GLY A 227 -7.62 -16.76 6.92
N SER A 228 -8.64 -17.06 6.14
CA SER A 228 -8.77 -16.65 4.74
C SER A 228 -10.14 -16.06 4.49
N LEU A 229 -10.21 -14.99 3.71
CA LEU A 229 -11.45 -14.36 3.25
C LEU A 229 -11.66 -14.70 1.79
N ILE A 230 -12.81 -15.25 1.46
CA ILE A 230 -13.18 -15.75 0.13
C ILE A 230 -14.35 -14.93 -0.39
N ASP A 231 -14.22 -14.43 -1.61
CA ASP A 231 -15.31 -13.74 -2.29
C ASP A 231 -16.22 -14.77 -2.98
N PRO A 232 -17.48 -14.95 -2.52
CA PRO A 232 -18.40 -15.93 -3.08
C PRO A 232 -19.02 -15.49 -4.42
N GLU A 233 -18.89 -14.21 -4.82
CA GLU A 233 -19.46 -13.70 -6.06
C GLU A 233 -18.55 -13.93 -7.26
N THR A 234 -17.25 -14.12 -7.02
CA THR A 234 -16.23 -14.29 -8.07
C THR A 234 -15.68 -15.70 -8.11
N LEU A 235 -16.57 -16.67 -8.38
CA LEU A 235 -16.19 -18.08 -8.48
C LEU A 235 -15.67 -18.43 -9.87
N GLU A 236 -14.69 -19.32 -9.92
CA GLU A 236 -14.18 -19.95 -11.14
C GLU A 236 -14.05 -21.45 -10.95
N VAL A 237 -14.09 -22.19 -12.04
CA VAL A 237 -13.91 -23.64 -12.02
C VAL A 237 -12.60 -23.99 -12.67
N ALA A 238 -11.67 -24.52 -11.90
CA ALA A 238 -10.42 -25.07 -12.39
C ALA A 238 -10.63 -26.54 -12.74
N PHE A 239 -10.51 -26.91 -14.01
CA PHE A 239 -10.65 -28.29 -14.47
C PHE A 239 -9.46 -28.72 -15.31
N ARG A 240 -9.17 -30.00 -15.30
CA ARG A 240 -8.09 -30.60 -16.07
C ARG A 240 -8.66 -31.35 -17.27
N VAL A 241 -8.09 -31.10 -18.43
CA VAL A 241 -8.44 -31.79 -19.67
C VAL A 241 -7.22 -32.56 -20.22
N SER A 242 -7.46 -33.68 -20.90
CA SER A 242 -6.41 -34.39 -21.60
C SER A 242 -5.96 -33.58 -22.84
N THR A 243 -4.77 -33.89 -23.37
CA THR A 243 -4.26 -33.26 -24.58
C THR A 243 -5.19 -33.44 -25.78
N GLU A 244 -5.84 -34.60 -25.89
CA GLU A 244 -6.80 -34.88 -26.96
C GLU A 244 -8.06 -34.02 -26.80
N GLN A 245 -8.55 -33.84 -25.59
CA GLN A 245 -9.69 -32.98 -25.29
C GLN A 245 -9.35 -31.52 -25.56
N TYR A 246 -8.15 -31.08 -25.17
CA TYR A 246 -7.69 -29.73 -25.42
C TYR A 246 -7.61 -29.42 -26.92
N ALA A 247 -7.13 -30.36 -27.73
CA ALA A 247 -7.10 -30.20 -29.21
C ALA A 247 -8.47 -29.93 -29.83
N ARG A 248 -9.57 -30.36 -29.19
CA ARG A 248 -10.95 -30.09 -29.63
C ARG A 248 -11.49 -28.71 -29.15
N LEU A 249 -10.83 -28.12 -28.16
CA LEU A 249 -11.22 -26.81 -27.61
C LEU A 249 -10.49 -25.63 -28.27
N ILE A 250 -9.53 -25.91 -29.15
CA ILE A 250 -8.78 -24.88 -29.88
C ILE A 250 -9.18 -24.85 -31.35
N ASP A 251 -9.19 -23.64 -31.91
CA ASP A 251 -9.37 -23.43 -33.34
C ASP A 251 -8.06 -23.67 -34.13
N ARG A 252 -8.12 -23.55 -35.46
CA ARG A 252 -6.94 -23.67 -36.34
C ARG A 252 -5.85 -22.64 -36.06
N SER A 253 -6.16 -21.56 -35.35
CA SER A 253 -5.22 -20.50 -34.96
C SER A 253 -4.62 -20.73 -33.57
N GLY A 254 -4.98 -21.81 -32.88
CA GLY A 254 -4.52 -22.13 -31.53
C GLY A 254 -5.24 -21.37 -30.42
N LYS A 255 -6.34 -20.68 -30.73
CA LYS A 255 -7.16 -19.96 -29.72
C LYS A 255 -8.31 -20.85 -29.26
N LEU A 256 -8.68 -20.69 -27.96
CA LEU A 256 -9.84 -21.38 -27.39
C LEU A 256 -11.13 -20.96 -28.11
N ILE A 257 -11.90 -21.95 -28.50
CA ILE A 257 -13.23 -21.76 -29.08
C ILE A 257 -14.16 -21.28 -27.97
N LYS A 258 -14.85 -20.16 -28.20
CA LYS A 258 -15.87 -19.67 -27.28
C LYS A 258 -17.08 -20.60 -27.32
N SER A 259 -17.20 -21.47 -26.35
CA SER A 259 -18.34 -22.38 -26.16
C SER A 259 -19.00 -22.14 -24.81
N GLN A 260 -20.27 -22.49 -24.71
CA GLN A 260 -20.99 -22.44 -23.43
C GLN A 260 -20.54 -23.62 -22.56
N ALA A 261 -20.21 -23.34 -21.32
CA ALA A 261 -19.96 -24.37 -20.30
C ALA A 261 -21.16 -24.43 -19.34
N LYS A 262 -21.65 -25.60 -19.07
CA LYS A 262 -22.66 -25.86 -18.03
C LYS A 262 -21.96 -26.51 -16.85
N VAL A 263 -21.99 -25.85 -15.70
CA VAL A 263 -21.43 -26.38 -14.45
C VAL A 263 -22.57 -27.01 -13.66
N SER A 264 -22.42 -28.26 -13.24
CA SER A 264 -23.30 -28.90 -12.28
C SER A 264 -22.49 -29.27 -11.04
N LEU A 265 -22.96 -28.85 -9.87
CA LEU A 265 -22.38 -29.22 -8.59
C LEU A 265 -22.99 -30.57 -8.16
N ASN A 266 -22.17 -31.60 -8.02
CA ASN A 266 -22.53 -32.79 -7.30
C ASN A 266 -22.20 -32.57 -5.82
N VAL A 267 -23.22 -32.33 -5.02
CA VAL A 267 -23.09 -32.30 -3.56
C VAL A 267 -23.24 -33.77 -3.12
N PHE A 268 -22.14 -34.37 -2.67
CA PHE A 268 -22.15 -35.69 -2.06
C PHE A 268 -22.60 -35.62 -0.61
#